data_d6fe7f286defe4601ef2a6883fd9eb69
#
_entry.id   d6fe7f286defe4601ef2a6883fd9eb69
#
_cell.length_a   1.000
_cell.length_b   1.000
_cell.length_c   1.000
_cell.angle_alpha   90.00
_cell.angle_beta   90.00
_cell.angle_gamma   90.00
#
_symmetry.space_group_name_H-M   'P 1'
#
loop_
_entity.id
_entity.type
_entity.pdbx_description
1 polymer ?
#
loop_
_entity_poly.entity_id
_entity_poly.type
_entity_poly.pdbx_seq_one_letter_code
_entity_poly.pdbx_strand_id
1 'polypeptide(L)'
;GMQPLMPYLLGKKHEDGTRLTNSQPCLRLQDIDDIGDPRHSTVFEMLGNWSLGDYFKEEQIRNFFTFLTQEIGLDPSKIYVTCFIGSEKYGIPRDDEAASIWQKVFAEAGIEAKIAEIDTAENGDKRGIKEGERIFFYNDKENWWSRGGGIETTPIGDPCGPDSEVFYDFGEDKQDIEKYGQSHPASDGARFMEIGNQVFMQYRRKEDGTFEELEQKNVDFGSGLERVTAASIDSFDIFQISLLKPIIDKLEEISGKDYESNTSEMRIIADHLRGAYLLTAQGLVPSNKQHGYALRRIIRRAILKALNLGIEQNFLEEVLPAIAENYKDLPD
;
A
#
# COMPACT_ATOMS: atom_id res chain seq x y z
N GLY A 1 -0.21 11.52 1.87
CA GLY A 1 0.71 11.16 0.79
C GLY A 1 1.46 12.37 0.23
N MET A 2 2.06 12.20 -0.89
CA MET A 2 2.98 13.14 -1.53
C MET A 2 2.35 14.40 -2.15
N GLN A 3 1.03 14.50 -2.27
CA GLN A 3 0.38 15.61 -2.99
C GLN A 3 0.81 17.01 -2.52
N PRO A 4 0.98 17.29 -1.21
CA PRO A 4 1.49 18.59 -0.76
C PRO A 4 2.94 18.85 -1.18
N LEU A 5 3.71 17.81 -1.50
CA LEU A 5 5.14 17.89 -1.84
C LEU A 5 5.41 18.13 -3.34
N MET A 6 4.38 18.13 -4.20
CA MET A 6 4.54 18.32 -5.65
C MET A 6 5.45 19.51 -6.06
N PRO A 7 5.34 20.70 -5.48
CA PRO A 7 6.24 21.81 -5.83
C PRO A 7 7.71 21.53 -5.50
N TYR A 8 7.97 20.77 -4.43
CA TYR A 8 9.30 20.44 -3.95
C TYR A 8 9.94 19.32 -4.78
N LEU A 9 9.14 18.36 -5.23
CA LEU A 9 9.56 17.33 -6.19
C LEU A 9 9.94 17.92 -7.56
N LEU A 10 9.44 19.11 -7.87
CA LEU A 10 9.78 19.89 -9.07
C LEU A 10 10.90 20.93 -8.82
N GLY A 11 11.61 20.84 -7.69
CA GLY A 11 12.81 21.63 -7.42
C GLY A 11 12.64 22.86 -6.53
N LYS A 12 11.43 23.15 -6.01
CA LYS A 12 11.28 24.18 -4.96
C LYS A 12 11.96 23.69 -3.66
N LYS A 13 12.62 24.58 -2.95
CA LYS A 13 13.21 24.26 -1.64
C LYS A 13 12.13 24.10 -0.59
N HIS A 14 12.20 23.01 0.18
CA HIS A 14 11.38 22.78 1.37
C HIS A 14 12.04 23.42 2.60
N GLU A 15 11.24 23.97 3.52
CA GLU A 15 11.73 24.66 4.71
C GLU A 15 12.41 23.70 5.71
N ASP A 16 11.91 22.46 5.82
CA ASP A 16 12.44 21.44 6.72
C ASP A 16 13.62 20.64 6.13
N GLY A 17 14.08 20.98 4.92
CA GLY A 17 15.24 20.35 4.27
C GLY A 17 14.89 19.41 3.12
N THR A 18 15.83 18.50 2.83
CA THR A 18 15.78 17.60 1.66
C THR A 18 15.45 16.15 2.01
N ARG A 19 15.50 15.80 3.31
CA ARG A 19 15.16 14.47 3.83
C ARG A 19 13.98 14.62 4.77
N LEU A 20 12.81 14.14 4.33
CA LEU A 20 11.58 14.26 5.10
C LEU A 20 11.05 12.87 5.45
N THR A 21 10.43 12.77 6.62
CA THR A 21 9.71 11.57 7.04
C THR A 21 8.53 11.94 7.91
N ASN A 22 7.43 11.19 7.79
CA ASN A 22 6.32 11.28 8.71
C ASN A 22 5.50 9.99 8.74
N SER A 23 4.59 9.91 9.70
CA SER A 23 3.42 9.05 9.67
C SER A 23 2.17 9.92 9.54
N GLN A 24 1.24 9.56 8.65
CA GLN A 24 0.04 10.35 8.41
C GLN A 24 -1.17 9.48 8.07
N PRO A 25 -2.37 9.81 8.59
CA PRO A 25 -3.60 9.16 8.15
C PRO A 25 -3.90 9.56 6.69
N CYS A 26 -4.20 8.58 5.87
CA CYS A 26 -4.55 8.75 4.47
C CYS A 26 -5.95 8.20 4.19
N LEU A 27 -6.74 8.95 3.43
CA LEU A 27 -8.05 8.52 2.94
C LEU A 27 -7.94 8.12 1.46
N ARG A 28 -8.26 6.86 1.17
CA ARG A 28 -8.29 6.31 -0.20
C ARG A 28 -9.66 5.68 -0.47
N LEU A 29 -10.45 6.35 -1.31
CA LEU A 29 -11.81 5.92 -1.64
C LEU A 29 -11.92 5.26 -3.01
N GLN A 30 -10.84 5.18 -3.76
CA GLN A 30 -10.81 4.57 -5.09
C GLN A 30 -11.19 3.10 -5.01
N ASP A 31 -10.69 2.40 -3.99
CA ASP A 31 -10.84 0.96 -3.79
C ASP A 31 -12.00 0.62 -2.83
N ILE A 32 -12.97 1.53 -2.64
CA ILE A 32 -14.05 1.32 -1.66
C ILE A 32 -14.89 0.07 -1.95
N ASP A 33 -14.95 -0.35 -3.20
CA ASP A 33 -15.70 -1.54 -3.59
C ASP A 33 -14.92 -2.83 -3.30
N ASP A 34 -13.59 -2.78 -3.16
CA ASP A 34 -12.72 -3.89 -2.78
C ASP A 34 -12.66 -4.10 -1.26
N ILE A 35 -13.11 -3.10 -0.47
CA ILE A 35 -13.17 -3.24 1.00
C ILE A 35 -14.08 -4.40 1.40
N GLY A 36 -13.51 -5.30 2.18
CA GLY A 36 -14.09 -6.58 2.59
C GLY A 36 -13.13 -7.73 2.32
N ASP A 37 -12.10 -7.49 1.51
CA ASP A 37 -10.95 -8.37 1.39
C ASP A 37 -9.99 -8.21 2.62
N PRO A 38 -8.91 -9.00 2.74
CA PRO A 38 -8.04 -8.97 3.92
C PRO A 38 -6.99 -7.84 3.93
N ARG A 39 -6.85 -7.02 2.87
CA ARG A 39 -5.70 -6.11 2.67
C ARG A 39 -6.04 -4.67 2.30
N HIS A 40 -7.29 -4.39 1.87
CA HIS A 40 -7.71 -3.04 1.52
C HIS A 40 -8.40 -2.33 2.68
N SER A 41 -8.12 -1.03 2.79
CA SER A 41 -8.76 -0.14 3.77
C SER A 41 -9.02 1.23 3.17
N THR A 42 -10.12 1.89 3.58
CA THR A 42 -10.45 3.26 3.15
C THR A 42 -9.59 4.30 3.86
N VAL A 43 -9.23 4.04 5.11
CA VAL A 43 -8.32 4.88 5.90
C VAL A 43 -7.20 4.02 6.44
N PHE A 44 -5.97 4.42 6.17
CA PHE A 44 -4.76 3.77 6.66
C PHE A 44 -3.75 4.80 7.11
N GLU A 45 -2.82 4.38 7.94
CA GLU A 45 -1.70 5.22 8.35
C GLU A 45 -0.51 4.95 7.43
N MET A 46 -0.06 5.99 6.72
CA MET A 46 1.09 5.88 5.82
C MET A 46 2.36 6.28 6.54
N LEU A 47 3.29 5.34 6.62
CA LEU A 47 4.69 5.62 6.92
C LEU A 47 5.34 6.11 5.62
N GLY A 48 5.83 7.36 5.61
CA GLY A 48 6.40 7.97 4.42
C GLY A 48 7.79 8.53 4.65
N ASN A 49 8.65 8.44 3.62
CA ASN A 49 9.86 9.23 3.56
C ASN A 49 10.10 9.77 2.15
N TRP A 50 10.70 10.94 2.09
CA TRP A 50 10.96 11.66 0.84
C TRP A 50 12.38 12.15 0.78
N SER A 51 13.00 11.96 -0.38
CA SER A 51 14.25 12.60 -0.74
C SER A 51 14.01 13.65 -1.83
N LEU A 52 14.33 14.88 -1.55
CA LEU A 52 14.20 15.99 -2.47
C LEU A 52 15.57 16.32 -3.06
N GLY A 53 16.07 15.45 -3.95
CA GLY A 53 17.36 15.57 -4.59
C GLY A 53 18.57 15.28 -3.70
N ASP A 54 18.38 14.54 -2.61
CA ASP A 54 19.46 14.18 -1.67
C ASP A 54 19.93 12.74 -1.91
N TYR A 55 19.27 11.74 -1.35
CA TYR A 55 19.53 10.33 -1.62
C TYR A 55 18.62 9.78 -2.72
N PHE A 56 18.99 8.61 -3.27
CA PHE A 56 18.21 7.96 -4.31
C PHE A 56 18.11 6.43 -4.06
N LYS A 57 18.07 5.61 -5.10
CA LYS A 57 17.76 4.16 -5.04
C LYS A 57 18.59 3.38 -4.02
N GLU A 58 19.93 3.52 -4.04
CA GLU A 58 20.82 2.73 -3.18
C GLU A 58 20.50 2.93 -1.70
N GLU A 59 20.39 4.19 -1.27
CA GLU A 59 20.13 4.49 0.15
C GLU A 59 18.69 4.14 0.52
N GLN A 60 17.71 4.44 -0.34
CA GLN A 60 16.30 4.13 -0.07
C GLN A 60 16.05 2.64 0.10
N ILE A 61 16.53 1.82 -0.83
CA ILE A 61 16.37 0.36 -0.79
C ILE A 61 17.01 -0.21 0.47
N ARG A 62 18.22 0.21 0.81
CA ARG A 62 18.91 -0.26 2.01
C ARG A 62 18.20 0.16 3.29
N ASN A 63 17.76 1.41 3.37
CA ASN A 63 17.05 1.92 4.53
C ASN A 63 15.75 1.14 4.77
N PHE A 64 14.96 0.91 3.73
CA PHE A 64 13.71 0.20 3.88
C PHE A 64 13.91 -1.29 4.21
N PHE A 65 14.85 -1.97 3.56
CA PHE A 65 15.19 -3.35 3.89
C PHE A 65 15.69 -3.47 5.34
N THR A 66 16.55 -2.57 5.79
CA THR A 66 17.04 -2.53 7.18
C THR A 66 15.89 -2.31 8.16
N PHE A 67 15.00 -1.35 7.87
CA PHE A 67 13.80 -1.12 8.68
C PHE A 67 12.95 -2.37 8.82
N LEU A 68 12.64 -3.05 7.72
CA LEU A 68 11.83 -4.26 7.75
C LEU A 68 12.50 -5.39 8.51
N THR A 69 13.81 -5.62 8.31
CA THR A 69 14.48 -6.82 8.80
C THR A 69 15.13 -6.66 10.17
N GLN A 70 15.60 -5.46 10.51
CA GLN A 70 16.32 -5.20 11.77
C GLN A 70 15.45 -4.49 12.81
N GLU A 71 14.63 -3.52 12.39
CA GLU A 71 13.79 -2.77 13.33
C GLU A 71 12.44 -3.46 13.56
N ILE A 72 11.76 -3.91 12.51
CA ILE A 72 10.50 -4.66 12.61
C ILE A 72 10.75 -6.14 12.90
N GLY A 73 11.86 -6.71 12.41
CA GLY A 73 12.23 -8.10 12.62
C GLY A 73 11.56 -9.09 11.66
N LEU A 74 11.17 -8.64 10.46
CA LEU A 74 10.64 -9.56 9.44
C LEU A 74 11.72 -10.52 8.94
N ASP A 75 11.32 -11.75 8.66
CA ASP A 75 12.19 -12.73 8.01
C ASP A 75 12.51 -12.27 6.58
N PRO A 76 13.78 -11.96 6.28
CA PRO A 76 14.16 -11.50 4.94
C PRO A 76 13.91 -12.57 3.87
N SER A 77 13.79 -13.86 4.23
CA SER A 77 13.45 -14.93 3.30
C SER A 77 12.00 -14.87 2.80
N LYS A 78 11.13 -14.11 3.46
CA LYS A 78 9.73 -13.86 3.07
C LYS A 78 9.55 -12.56 2.27
N ILE A 79 10.62 -11.82 1.98
CA ILE A 79 10.57 -10.57 1.22
C ILE A 79 10.79 -10.84 -0.26
N TYR A 80 9.92 -10.27 -1.09
CA TYR A 80 9.96 -10.29 -2.55
C TYR A 80 9.80 -8.86 -3.07
N VAL A 81 10.39 -8.57 -4.24
CA VAL A 81 10.39 -7.21 -4.77
C VAL A 81 10.08 -7.17 -6.25
N THR A 82 9.52 -6.04 -6.69
CA THR A 82 9.26 -5.78 -8.09
C THR A 82 10.08 -4.60 -8.59
N CYS A 83 10.31 -4.54 -9.89
CA CYS A 83 11.02 -3.46 -10.58
C CYS A 83 10.40 -3.23 -11.96
N PHE A 84 10.56 -2.03 -12.49
CA PHE A 84 10.03 -1.66 -13.79
C PHE A 84 10.82 -2.29 -14.95
N ILE A 85 10.12 -2.98 -15.88
CA ILE A 85 10.70 -3.66 -17.04
C ILE A 85 11.16 -2.68 -18.13
N GLY A 86 10.79 -1.41 -18.06
CA GLY A 86 11.06 -0.42 -19.10
C GLY A 86 9.90 -0.24 -20.09
N SER A 87 10.05 0.74 -20.99
CA SER A 87 9.10 0.99 -22.07
C SER A 87 9.84 1.45 -23.32
N GLU A 88 9.96 0.57 -24.31
CA GLU A 88 10.56 0.91 -25.60
C GLU A 88 9.80 2.05 -26.31
N LYS A 89 8.47 2.05 -26.21
CA LYS A 89 7.60 3.07 -26.80
C LYS A 89 7.96 4.48 -26.35
N TYR A 90 8.37 4.65 -25.11
CA TYR A 90 8.71 5.94 -24.52
C TYR A 90 10.21 6.16 -24.32
N GLY A 91 11.03 5.20 -24.74
CA GLY A 91 12.50 5.25 -24.59
C GLY A 91 12.95 5.23 -23.14
N ILE A 92 12.16 4.64 -22.24
CA ILE A 92 12.50 4.52 -20.82
C ILE A 92 13.10 3.13 -20.58
N PRO A 93 14.35 3.07 -20.09
CA PRO A 93 15.05 1.81 -19.90
C PRO A 93 14.46 0.99 -18.74
N ARG A 94 14.76 -0.31 -18.77
CA ARG A 94 14.53 -1.21 -17.63
C ARG A 94 15.31 -0.73 -16.41
N ASP A 95 14.72 -0.85 -15.21
CA ASP A 95 15.36 -0.43 -13.97
C ASP A 95 16.34 -1.48 -13.40
N ASP A 96 17.40 -1.76 -14.18
CA ASP A 96 18.48 -2.67 -13.80
C ASP A 96 19.25 -2.16 -12.57
N GLU A 97 19.25 -0.85 -12.32
CA GLU A 97 19.90 -0.25 -11.16
C GLU A 97 19.21 -0.72 -9.86
N ALA A 98 17.89 -0.56 -9.74
CA ALA A 98 17.14 -1.02 -8.58
C ALA A 98 17.28 -2.54 -8.38
N ALA A 99 17.15 -3.33 -9.45
CA ALA A 99 17.32 -4.79 -9.38
C ALA A 99 18.71 -5.21 -8.89
N SER A 100 19.77 -4.54 -9.37
CA SER A 100 21.15 -4.82 -8.94
C SER A 100 21.39 -4.47 -7.47
N ILE A 101 20.77 -3.38 -6.98
CA ILE A 101 20.83 -3.01 -5.56
C ILE A 101 20.12 -4.06 -4.71
N TRP A 102 18.93 -4.49 -5.12
CA TRP A 102 18.19 -5.55 -4.43
C TRP A 102 18.97 -6.86 -4.38
N GLN A 103 19.63 -7.27 -5.49
CA GLN A 103 20.47 -8.47 -5.48
C GLN A 103 21.59 -8.38 -4.43
N LYS A 104 22.24 -7.21 -4.30
CA LYS A 104 23.29 -6.99 -3.30
C LYS A 104 22.73 -7.07 -1.88
N VAL A 105 21.61 -6.41 -1.63
CA VAL A 105 20.96 -6.39 -0.31
C VAL A 105 20.52 -7.78 0.12
N PHE A 106 19.92 -8.58 -0.76
CA PHE A 106 19.59 -9.96 -0.48
C PHE A 106 20.83 -10.84 -0.26
N ALA A 107 21.89 -10.67 -1.07
CA ALA A 107 23.12 -11.41 -0.92
C ALA A 107 23.82 -11.10 0.42
N GLU A 108 23.80 -9.85 0.88
CA GLU A 108 24.31 -9.43 2.19
C GLU A 108 23.52 -10.09 3.34
N ALA A 109 22.22 -10.37 3.13
CA ALA A 109 21.37 -11.13 4.05
C ALA A 109 21.51 -12.66 3.89
N GLY A 110 22.38 -13.16 3.01
CA GLY A 110 22.60 -14.58 2.76
C GLY A 110 21.50 -15.26 1.92
N ILE A 111 20.74 -14.48 1.15
CA ILE A 111 19.61 -14.94 0.35
C ILE A 111 19.94 -14.88 -1.14
N GLU A 112 19.71 -16.00 -1.85
CA GLU A 112 19.73 -16.02 -3.31
C GLU A 112 18.52 -15.22 -3.85
N ALA A 113 18.78 -14.29 -4.77
CA ALA A 113 17.75 -13.47 -5.38
C ALA A 113 17.90 -13.46 -6.90
N LYS A 114 17.29 -14.46 -7.56
CA LYS A 114 17.22 -14.51 -9.02
C LYS A 114 16.19 -13.51 -9.53
N ILE A 115 16.49 -13.00 -10.72
CA ILE A 115 15.60 -12.08 -11.44
C ILE A 115 14.66 -12.89 -12.34
N ALA A 116 13.40 -12.46 -12.39
CA ALA A 116 12.38 -12.94 -13.31
C ALA A 116 11.77 -11.79 -14.11
N GLU A 117 11.64 -11.95 -15.41
CA GLU A 117 10.90 -11.04 -16.29
C GLU A 117 9.49 -11.59 -16.45
N ILE A 118 8.49 -10.85 -16.02
CA ILE A 118 7.08 -11.26 -16.03
C ILE A 118 6.28 -10.42 -17.02
N ASP A 119 6.51 -9.12 -17.05
CA ASP A 119 5.84 -8.09 -17.84
C ASP A 119 4.43 -7.79 -17.32
N THR A 120 3.45 -8.67 -17.43
CA THR A 120 2.07 -8.44 -16.97
C THR A 120 1.68 -9.39 -15.84
N ALA A 121 0.74 -8.96 -14.99
CA ALA A 121 0.19 -9.83 -13.95
C ALA A 121 -0.39 -11.12 -14.54
N GLU A 122 -1.08 -11.04 -15.71
CA GLU A 122 -1.64 -12.22 -16.38
C GLU A 122 -0.57 -13.22 -16.85
N ASN A 123 0.64 -12.76 -17.16
CA ASN A 123 1.77 -13.65 -17.44
C ASN A 123 2.25 -14.32 -16.14
N GLY A 124 2.26 -13.57 -15.04
CA GLY A 124 2.56 -14.07 -13.70
C GLY A 124 1.58 -15.16 -13.28
N ASP A 125 0.28 -14.94 -13.44
CA ASP A 125 -0.79 -15.91 -13.12
C ASP A 125 -0.64 -17.24 -13.86
N LYS A 126 -0.10 -17.21 -15.06
CA LYS A 126 0.16 -18.43 -15.87
C LYS A 126 1.46 -19.13 -15.49
N ARG A 127 2.46 -18.33 -15.10
CA ARG A 127 3.83 -18.81 -14.90
C ARG A 127 4.15 -19.19 -13.45
N GLY A 128 3.67 -18.39 -12.50
CA GLY A 128 4.08 -18.43 -11.10
C GLY A 128 5.54 -18.04 -10.87
N ILE A 129 5.98 -18.24 -9.64
CA ILE A 129 7.38 -18.05 -9.24
C ILE A 129 8.17 -19.36 -9.37
N LYS A 130 9.47 -19.25 -9.64
CA LYS A 130 10.39 -20.38 -9.69
C LYS A 130 11.38 -20.29 -8.54
N GLU A 131 12.06 -21.42 -8.27
CA GLU A 131 13.02 -21.54 -7.18
C GLU A 131 14.13 -20.48 -7.27
N GLY A 132 14.30 -19.73 -6.18
CA GLY A 132 15.29 -18.69 -6.01
C GLY A 132 14.91 -17.33 -6.62
N GLU A 133 13.77 -17.21 -7.32
CA GLU A 133 13.30 -15.94 -7.85
C GLU A 133 12.75 -15.06 -6.73
N ARG A 134 13.19 -13.79 -6.68
CA ARG A 134 12.77 -12.80 -5.68
C ARG A 134 12.63 -11.40 -6.21
N ILE A 135 13.18 -11.11 -7.40
CA ILE A 135 13.14 -9.80 -8.05
C ILE A 135 12.40 -9.97 -9.37
N PHE A 136 11.27 -9.26 -9.52
CA PHE A 136 10.34 -9.45 -10.63
C PHE A 136 10.18 -8.17 -11.42
N PHE A 137 10.37 -8.24 -12.72
CA PHE A 137 10.14 -7.11 -13.60
C PHE A 137 8.72 -7.14 -14.18
N TYR A 138 7.97 -6.06 -13.92
CA TYR A 138 6.65 -5.83 -14.47
C TYR A 138 6.61 -4.55 -15.30
N ASN A 139 5.55 -4.40 -16.09
CA ASN A 139 5.31 -3.22 -16.91
C ASN A 139 4.80 -2.01 -16.10
N ASP A 140 4.40 -0.97 -16.81
CA ASP A 140 3.97 0.29 -16.22
C ASP A 140 2.64 0.24 -15.46
N LYS A 141 1.88 -0.81 -15.60
CA LYS A 141 0.67 -1.00 -14.80
C LYS A 141 1.00 -1.32 -13.33
N GLU A 142 2.08 -2.08 -13.12
CA GLU A 142 2.50 -2.53 -11.78
C GLU A 142 3.67 -1.68 -11.24
N ASN A 143 4.62 -1.26 -12.08
CA ASN A 143 5.87 -0.61 -11.61
C ASN A 143 6.17 0.76 -12.23
N TRP A 144 5.13 1.55 -12.49
CA TRP A 144 5.26 2.95 -12.86
C TRP A 144 4.31 3.83 -12.08
N TRP A 145 4.85 4.79 -11.37
CA TRP A 145 4.04 5.75 -10.66
C TRP A 145 3.86 7.05 -11.42
N SER A 146 2.63 7.46 -11.56
CA SER A 146 2.21 8.81 -11.97
C SER A 146 0.88 9.17 -11.32
N ARG A 147 0.58 10.45 -11.21
CA ARG A 147 -0.73 10.90 -10.72
C ARG A 147 -1.89 10.46 -11.62
N GLY A 148 -1.60 10.09 -12.83
CA GLY A 148 -2.58 9.55 -13.80
C GLY A 148 -2.75 8.04 -13.76
N GLY A 149 -1.96 7.30 -12.98
CA GLY A 149 -2.08 5.85 -12.79
C GLY A 149 -1.31 4.99 -13.80
N GLY A 150 -0.59 5.54 -14.76
CA GLY A 150 0.22 4.79 -15.72
C GLY A 150 1.06 5.71 -16.59
N ILE A 151 1.91 5.12 -17.44
CA ILE A 151 2.83 5.91 -18.26
C ILE A 151 2.08 6.73 -19.31
N GLU A 152 1.05 6.16 -19.94
CA GLU A 152 0.24 6.85 -20.97
C GLU A 152 -0.63 7.96 -20.40
N THR A 153 -1.07 7.81 -19.17
CA THR A 153 -1.97 8.74 -18.47
C THR A 153 -1.25 9.74 -17.58
N THR A 154 0.09 9.68 -17.55
CA THR A 154 0.91 10.65 -16.80
C THR A 154 0.55 12.08 -17.26
N PRO A 155 0.14 13.00 -16.36
CA PRO A 155 -0.16 14.37 -16.73
C PRO A 155 1.07 15.13 -17.24
N ILE A 156 0.86 16.04 -18.21
CA ILE A 156 1.94 16.88 -18.74
C ILE A 156 2.50 17.75 -17.62
N GLY A 157 3.83 17.79 -17.51
CA GLY A 157 4.57 18.57 -16.52
C GLY A 157 4.69 17.93 -15.14
N ASP A 158 3.98 16.81 -14.87
CA ASP A 158 4.07 16.12 -13.58
C ASP A 158 5.34 15.28 -13.47
N PRO A 159 5.93 15.19 -12.25
CA PRO A 159 6.98 14.23 -11.96
C PRO A 159 6.40 12.81 -11.93
N CYS A 160 7.18 11.87 -12.41
CA CYS A 160 6.82 10.47 -12.49
C CYS A 160 8.09 9.60 -12.51
N GLY A 161 7.94 8.31 -12.43
CA GLY A 161 9.08 7.41 -12.54
C GLY A 161 8.74 5.95 -12.30
N PRO A 162 9.73 5.07 -12.51
CA PRO A 162 9.61 3.69 -12.11
C PRO A 162 9.48 3.59 -10.60
N ASP A 163 8.84 2.54 -10.15
CA ASP A 163 8.82 2.19 -8.75
C ASP A 163 9.31 0.76 -8.51
N SER A 164 9.55 0.48 -7.24
CA SER A 164 9.92 -0.84 -6.73
C SER A 164 9.08 -1.12 -5.51
N GLU A 165 8.17 -2.06 -5.65
CA GLU A 165 7.32 -2.50 -4.55
C GLU A 165 7.97 -3.62 -3.77
N VAL A 166 7.66 -3.69 -2.49
CA VAL A 166 8.13 -4.73 -1.57
C VAL A 166 6.92 -5.51 -1.06
N PHE A 167 6.98 -6.82 -1.21
CA PHE A 167 5.94 -7.75 -0.83
C PHE A 167 6.42 -8.70 0.27
N TYR A 168 5.48 -9.10 1.13
CA TYR A 168 5.69 -10.14 2.13
C TYR A 168 4.92 -11.40 1.74
N ASP A 169 5.59 -12.56 1.82
CA ASP A 169 5.05 -13.88 1.49
C ASP A 169 4.47 -14.56 2.74
N PHE A 170 3.17 -14.75 2.79
CA PHE A 170 2.46 -15.44 3.87
C PHE A 170 2.37 -16.95 3.70
N GLY A 171 2.93 -17.50 2.62
CA GLY A 171 2.98 -18.93 2.34
C GLY A 171 2.09 -19.39 1.20
N GLU A 172 2.48 -20.52 0.60
CA GLU A 172 1.83 -21.08 -0.59
C GLU A 172 0.37 -21.50 -0.34
N ASP A 173 0.04 -21.88 0.89
CA ASP A 173 -1.30 -22.27 1.30
C ASP A 173 -2.33 -21.14 1.26
N LYS A 174 -1.88 -19.89 1.11
CA LYS A 174 -2.75 -18.71 0.99
C LYS A 174 -3.19 -18.40 -0.45
N GLN A 175 -2.64 -19.10 -1.45
CA GLN A 175 -3.00 -18.89 -2.84
C GLN A 175 -4.14 -19.82 -3.28
N ASP A 176 -5.24 -19.24 -3.70
CA ASP A 176 -6.31 -19.94 -4.41
C ASP A 176 -6.00 -19.92 -5.92
N ILE A 177 -5.34 -21.02 -6.38
CA ILE A 177 -4.88 -21.15 -7.76
C ILE A 177 -6.05 -21.22 -8.77
N GLU A 178 -7.18 -21.79 -8.38
CA GLU A 178 -8.35 -21.91 -9.26
C GLU A 178 -8.97 -20.54 -9.53
N LYS A 179 -8.92 -19.65 -8.53
CA LYS A 179 -9.51 -18.31 -8.62
C LYS A 179 -8.55 -17.26 -9.16
N TYR A 180 -7.28 -17.30 -8.74
CA TYR A 180 -6.33 -16.22 -8.99
C TYR A 180 -5.12 -16.64 -9.84
N GLY A 181 -5.04 -17.90 -10.28
CA GLY A 181 -3.86 -18.41 -10.99
C GLY A 181 -2.67 -18.71 -10.08
N GLN A 182 -1.50 -18.90 -10.70
CA GLN A 182 -0.25 -19.15 -9.98
C GLN A 182 0.18 -17.94 -9.16
N SER A 183 0.77 -18.16 -7.99
CA SER A 183 1.20 -17.06 -7.12
C SER A 183 2.44 -16.34 -7.66
N HIS A 184 2.40 -15.03 -7.60
CA HIS A 184 3.51 -14.10 -7.86
C HIS A 184 3.24 -12.76 -7.14
N PRO A 185 4.22 -11.85 -6.96
CA PRO A 185 4.01 -10.64 -6.17
C PRO A 185 2.80 -9.80 -6.56
N ALA A 186 2.54 -9.60 -7.85
CA ALA A 186 1.40 -8.83 -8.35
C ALA A 186 0.10 -9.66 -8.53
N SER A 187 -0.01 -10.86 -7.91
CA SER A 187 -1.24 -11.66 -7.97
C SER A 187 -2.30 -11.15 -6.99
N ASP A 188 -3.56 -11.35 -7.33
CA ASP A 188 -4.70 -10.98 -6.46
C ASP A 188 -4.91 -11.93 -5.27
N GLY A 189 -4.14 -13.02 -5.16
CA GLY A 189 -4.21 -13.97 -4.07
C GLY A 189 -3.77 -13.40 -2.72
N ALA A 190 -3.99 -14.17 -1.65
CA ALA A 190 -3.63 -13.77 -0.28
C ALA A 190 -2.19 -14.14 0.10
N ARG A 191 -1.42 -14.80 -0.78
CA ARG A 191 -0.03 -15.18 -0.50
C ARG A 191 0.88 -13.96 -0.34
N PHE A 192 0.77 -13.01 -1.26
CA PHE A 192 1.61 -11.81 -1.27
C PHE A 192 0.83 -10.57 -0.88
N MET A 193 1.40 -9.76 -0.01
CA MET A 193 0.88 -8.44 0.34
C MET A 193 1.97 -7.40 0.13
N GLU A 194 1.68 -6.39 -0.69
CA GLU A 194 2.53 -5.21 -0.81
C GLU A 194 2.60 -4.51 0.55
N ILE A 195 3.81 -4.35 1.09
CA ILE A 195 4.09 -3.70 2.37
C ILE A 195 4.82 -2.37 2.22
N GLY A 196 5.18 -1.98 1.02
CA GLY A 196 5.75 -0.66 0.73
C GLY A 196 6.08 -0.47 -0.73
N ASN A 197 5.96 0.77 -1.19
CA ASN A 197 6.29 1.17 -2.55
C ASN A 197 7.29 2.31 -2.55
N GLN A 198 8.36 2.19 -3.33
CA GLN A 198 9.47 3.13 -3.47
C GLN A 198 9.45 3.73 -4.87
N VAL A 199 8.90 4.93 -5.00
CA VAL A 199 8.84 5.63 -6.28
C VAL A 199 10.12 6.41 -6.51
N PHE A 200 10.79 6.13 -7.62
CA PHE A 200 11.99 6.82 -8.06
C PHE A 200 11.63 7.89 -9.09
N MET A 201 11.20 9.05 -8.58
CA MET A 201 10.77 10.16 -9.40
C MET A 201 11.94 10.82 -10.12
N GLN A 202 12.17 10.42 -11.35
CA GLN A 202 13.30 10.88 -12.16
C GLN A 202 12.91 11.39 -13.55
N TYR A 203 11.60 11.36 -13.90
CA TYR A 203 11.10 11.79 -15.19
C TYR A 203 10.00 12.83 -15.06
N ARG A 204 9.77 13.57 -16.15
CA ARG A 204 8.63 14.47 -16.34
C ARG A 204 8.10 14.30 -17.75
N ARG A 205 6.77 14.26 -17.91
CA ARG A 205 6.13 14.19 -19.22
C ARG A 205 6.10 15.56 -19.88
N LYS A 206 6.55 15.64 -21.15
CA LYS A 206 6.52 16.86 -21.98
C LYS A 206 5.19 17.01 -22.73
N GLU A 207 4.97 18.21 -23.30
CA GLU A 207 3.79 18.52 -24.10
C GLU A 207 3.64 17.64 -25.35
N ASP A 208 4.75 17.18 -25.93
CA ASP A 208 4.77 16.26 -27.08
C ASP A 208 4.48 14.80 -26.71
N GLY A 209 4.25 14.53 -25.43
CA GLY A 209 3.98 13.19 -24.90
C GLY A 209 5.20 12.35 -24.62
N THR A 210 6.41 12.83 -24.91
CA THR A 210 7.67 12.18 -24.54
C THR A 210 8.05 12.50 -23.10
N PHE A 211 9.09 11.81 -22.60
CA PHE A 211 9.60 12.03 -21.25
C PHE A 211 11.01 12.62 -21.31
N GLU A 212 11.30 13.44 -20.31
CA GLU A 212 12.65 13.96 -20.05
C GLU A 212 13.05 13.65 -18.61
N GLU A 213 14.33 13.49 -18.35
CA GLU A 213 14.83 13.33 -16.97
C GLU A 213 14.66 14.64 -16.21
N LEU A 214 14.28 14.53 -14.91
CA LEU A 214 14.32 15.65 -13.99
C LEU A 214 15.76 16.01 -13.65
N GLU A 215 16.04 17.31 -13.48
CA GLU A 215 17.34 17.77 -12.98
C GLU A 215 17.60 17.25 -11.55
N GLN A 216 16.53 17.15 -10.76
CA GLN A 216 16.54 16.63 -9.39
C GLN A 216 15.86 15.26 -9.36
N LYS A 217 16.60 14.21 -9.02
CA LYS A 217 16.05 12.88 -8.77
C LYS A 217 15.55 12.80 -7.35
N ASN A 218 14.31 12.33 -7.17
CA ASN A 218 13.65 12.29 -5.87
C ASN A 218 13.22 10.86 -5.53
N VAL A 219 13.03 10.63 -4.23
CA VAL A 219 12.33 9.46 -3.72
C VAL A 219 11.00 9.89 -3.12
N ASP A 220 9.94 9.17 -3.47
CA ASP A 220 8.65 9.20 -2.78
C ASP A 220 8.36 7.78 -2.31
N PHE A 221 8.40 7.58 -1.01
CA PHE A 221 8.16 6.28 -0.41
C PHE A 221 6.91 6.30 0.45
N GLY A 222 6.10 5.25 0.32
CA GLY A 222 4.95 5.00 1.17
C GLY A 222 4.84 3.53 1.57
N SER A 223 4.51 3.31 2.84
CA SER A 223 4.23 1.98 3.41
C SER A 223 3.00 2.06 4.32
N GLY A 224 2.12 1.09 4.24
CA GLY A 224 0.96 1.02 5.13
C GLY A 224 1.35 0.46 6.48
N LEU A 225 1.16 1.24 7.56
CA LEU A 225 1.41 0.77 8.94
C LEU A 225 0.66 -0.52 9.23
N GLU A 226 -0.61 -0.60 8.82
CA GLU A 226 -1.46 -1.78 9.02
C GLU A 226 -0.89 -3.02 8.33
N ARG A 227 -0.39 -2.87 7.09
CA ARG A 227 0.19 -3.97 6.31
C ARG A 227 1.53 -4.45 6.89
N VAL A 228 2.41 -3.53 7.29
CA VAL A 228 3.67 -3.87 7.97
C VAL A 228 3.40 -4.54 9.31
N THR A 229 2.41 -4.05 10.07
CA THR A 229 2.00 -4.68 11.33
C THR A 229 1.44 -6.08 11.09
N ALA A 230 0.63 -6.30 10.06
CA ALA A 230 0.12 -7.61 9.69
C ALA A 230 1.27 -8.56 9.32
N ALA A 231 2.24 -8.11 8.54
CA ALA A 231 3.46 -8.87 8.23
C ALA A 231 4.24 -9.23 9.51
N SER A 232 4.36 -8.32 10.48
CA SER A 232 5.10 -8.56 11.74
C SER A 232 4.50 -9.64 12.63
N ILE A 233 3.20 -9.90 12.51
CA ILE A 233 2.50 -10.98 13.22
C ILE A 233 2.20 -12.19 12.31
N ASP A 234 2.77 -12.20 11.09
CA ASP A 234 2.58 -13.24 10.06
C ASP A 234 1.09 -13.47 9.70
N SER A 235 0.28 -12.42 9.71
CA SER A 235 -1.13 -12.44 9.32
C SER A 235 -1.36 -11.82 7.95
N PHE A 236 -1.93 -12.59 7.01
CA PHE A 236 -2.34 -12.04 5.71
C PHE A 236 -3.57 -11.13 5.79
N ASP A 237 -4.17 -11.03 6.99
CA ASP A 237 -5.40 -10.27 7.24
C ASP A 237 -5.11 -9.08 8.17
N ILE A 238 -5.15 -7.86 7.62
CA ILE A 238 -4.92 -6.63 8.39
C ILE A 238 -5.95 -6.44 9.52
N PHE A 239 -7.12 -7.06 9.45
CA PHE A 239 -8.15 -6.95 10.49
C PHE A 239 -7.83 -7.76 11.75
N GLN A 240 -6.74 -8.55 11.74
CA GLN A 240 -6.24 -9.27 12.91
C GLN A 240 -5.19 -8.49 13.73
N ILE A 241 -4.73 -7.32 13.25
CA ILE A 241 -3.79 -6.49 14.00
C ILE A 241 -4.48 -5.82 15.21
N SER A 242 -3.69 -5.44 16.21
CA SER A 242 -4.18 -4.83 17.46
C SER A 242 -5.03 -3.56 17.25
N LEU A 243 -4.85 -2.87 16.11
CA LEU A 243 -5.62 -1.67 15.76
C LEU A 243 -7.06 -1.98 15.31
N LEU A 244 -7.29 -3.11 14.65
CA LEU A 244 -8.58 -3.46 14.04
C LEU A 244 -9.28 -4.65 14.75
N LYS A 245 -8.51 -5.59 15.30
CA LYS A 245 -9.04 -6.76 15.99
C LYS A 245 -10.05 -6.43 17.09
N PRO A 246 -9.85 -5.41 17.97
CA PRO A 246 -10.85 -5.06 18.99
C PRO A 246 -12.21 -4.65 18.42
N ILE A 247 -12.23 -4.08 17.21
CA ILE A 247 -13.47 -3.73 16.51
C ILE A 247 -14.17 -5.00 16.03
N ILE A 248 -13.42 -5.94 15.47
CA ILE A 248 -13.92 -7.25 15.03
C ILE A 248 -14.50 -8.02 16.23
N ASP A 249 -13.74 -8.11 17.35
CA ASP A 249 -14.19 -8.81 18.56
C ASP A 249 -15.51 -8.23 19.09
N LYS A 250 -15.67 -6.90 19.05
CA LYS A 250 -16.90 -6.25 19.44
C LYS A 250 -18.05 -6.57 18.49
N LEU A 251 -17.80 -6.67 17.19
CA LEU A 251 -18.80 -7.07 16.20
C LEU A 251 -19.24 -8.53 16.39
N GLU A 252 -18.33 -9.43 16.72
CA GLU A 252 -18.65 -10.82 17.08
C GLU A 252 -19.56 -10.86 18.33
N GLU A 253 -19.20 -10.12 19.38
CA GLU A 253 -19.97 -10.04 20.62
C GLU A 253 -21.42 -9.58 20.38
N ILE A 254 -21.62 -8.47 19.65
CA ILE A 254 -22.97 -7.88 19.49
C ILE A 254 -23.83 -8.61 18.44
N SER A 255 -23.19 -9.25 17.43
CA SER A 255 -23.91 -10.00 16.40
C SER A 255 -24.18 -11.45 16.79
N GLY A 256 -23.38 -12.00 17.71
CA GLY A 256 -23.36 -13.43 18.01
C GLY A 256 -22.86 -14.31 16.88
N LYS A 257 -22.15 -13.73 15.88
CA LYS A 257 -21.61 -14.40 14.70
C LYS A 257 -20.09 -14.42 14.76
N ASP A 258 -19.48 -15.48 14.25
CA ASP A 258 -18.03 -15.61 14.13
C ASP A 258 -17.48 -14.84 12.93
N TYR A 259 -16.25 -14.37 13.07
CA TYR A 259 -15.55 -13.61 12.02
C TYR A 259 -15.28 -14.43 10.76
N GLU A 260 -14.86 -15.71 10.92
CA GLU A 260 -14.43 -16.55 9.80
C GLU A 260 -15.54 -16.75 8.76
N SER A 261 -16.78 -16.89 9.22
CA SER A 261 -17.95 -17.05 8.35
C SER A 261 -18.52 -15.71 7.86
N ASN A 262 -18.09 -14.57 8.40
CA ASN A 262 -18.65 -13.25 8.11
C ASN A 262 -17.58 -12.19 7.83
N THR A 263 -16.44 -12.60 7.29
CA THR A 263 -15.25 -11.73 7.09
C THR A 263 -15.57 -10.45 6.33
N SER A 264 -16.26 -10.54 5.20
CA SER A 264 -16.51 -9.38 4.33
C SER A 264 -17.35 -8.31 5.04
N GLU A 265 -18.44 -8.71 5.71
CA GLU A 265 -19.31 -7.78 6.43
C GLU A 265 -18.57 -7.11 7.59
N MET A 266 -17.86 -7.89 8.41
CA MET A 266 -17.16 -7.37 9.58
C MET A 266 -15.98 -6.48 9.20
N ARG A 267 -15.21 -6.82 8.17
CA ARG A 267 -14.13 -5.99 7.64
C ARG A 267 -14.65 -4.64 7.15
N ILE A 268 -15.72 -4.64 6.36
CA ILE A 268 -16.35 -3.39 5.87
C ILE A 268 -16.80 -2.52 7.03
N ILE A 269 -17.44 -3.09 8.06
CA ILE A 269 -17.91 -2.33 9.22
C ILE A 269 -16.71 -1.75 9.98
N ALA A 270 -15.71 -2.57 10.28
CA ALA A 270 -14.53 -2.16 11.06
C ALA A 270 -13.76 -1.04 10.34
N ASP A 271 -13.46 -1.21 9.05
CA ASP A 271 -12.80 -0.21 8.21
C ASP A 271 -13.59 1.11 8.18
N HIS A 272 -14.86 1.02 7.84
CA HIS A 272 -15.68 2.21 7.63
C HIS A 272 -15.97 2.98 8.92
N LEU A 273 -16.15 2.29 10.06
CA LEU A 273 -16.35 2.97 11.33
C LEU A 273 -15.05 3.62 11.84
N ARG A 274 -13.90 2.95 11.69
CA ARG A 274 -12.60 3.55 11.97
C ARG A 274 -12.38 4.79 11.10
N GLY A 275 -12.63 4.67 9.79
CA GLY A 275 -12.53 5.79 8.86
C GLY A 275 -13.46 6.95 9.22
N ALA A 276 -14.72 6.65 9.57
CA ALA A 276 -15.69 7.66 9.97
C ALA A 276 -15.27 8.36 11.27
N TYR A 277 -14.74 7.60 12.25
CA TYR A 277 -14.23 8.15 13.49
C TYR A 277 -13.12 9.16 13.26
N LEU A 278 -12.07 8.78 12.52
CA LEU A 278 -10.92 9.64 12.22
C LEU A 278 -11.30 10.90 11.44
N LEU A 279 -12.16 10.77 10.44
CA LEU A 279 -12.63 11.91 9.65
C LEU A 279 -13.49 12.88 10.50
N THR A 280 -14.32 12.34 11.38
CA THR A 280 -15.15 13.16 12.27
C THR A 280 -14.31 13.85 13.34
N ALA A 281 -13.30 13.17 13.90
CA ALA A 281 -12.33 13.76 14.82
C ALA A 281 -11.59 14.96 14.20
N GLN A 282 -11.35 14.94 12.90
CA GLN A 282 -10.79 16.08 12.15
C GLN A 282 -11.83 17.17 11.80
N GLY A 283 -13.03 17.10 12.36
CA GLY A 283 -14.08 18.10 12.16
C GLY A 283 -14.93 17.92 10.91
N LEU A 284 -14.78 16.79 10.17
CA LEU A 284 -15.62 16.55 9.01
C LEU A 284 -17.03 16.13 9.41
N VAL A 285 -18.03 16.76 8.78
CA VAL A 285 -19.46 16.47 9.01
C VAL A 285 -20.06 15.78 7.78
N PRO A 286 -20.89 14.74 7.96
CA PRO A 286 -21.58 14.10 6.86
C PRO A 286 -22.44 15.09 6.07
N SER A 287 -22.26 15.12 4.73
CA SER A 287 -22.98 16.05 3.86
C SER A 287 -23.28 15.42 2.48
N ASN A 288 -23.83 16.22 1.56
CA ASN A 288 -24.12 15.80 0.19
C ASN A 288 -23.00 16.17 -0.80
N LYS A 289 -21.88 16.76 -0.33
CA LYS A 289 -20.81 17.27 -1.22
C LYS A 289 -19.43 16.83 -0.71
N GLN A 290 -18.51 16.63 -1.66
CA GLN A 290 -17.08 16.43 -1.42
C GLN A 290 -16.77 15.37 -0.33
N HIS A 291 -15.85 15.66 0.59
CA HIS A 291 -15.44 14.74 1.65
C HIS A 291 -16.58 14.38 2.62
N GLY A 292 -17.52 15.30 2.87
CA GLY A 292 -18.71 14.98 3.70
C GLY A 292 -19.63 13.97 3.05
N TYR A 293 -19.71 13.93 1.72
CA TYR A 293 -20.42 12.86 1.01
C TYR A 293 -19.72 11.51 1.16
N ALA A 294 -18.38 11.51 1.08
CA ALA A 294 -17.59 10.31 1.31
C ALA A 294 -17.83 9.73 2.71
N LEU A 295 -17.72 10.59 3.74
CA LEU A 295 -18.02 10.21 5.13
C LEU A 295 -19.44 9.64 5.28
N ARG A 296 -20.44 10.29 4.70
CA ARG A 296 -21.81 9.78 4.69
C ARG A 296 -21.95 8.42 3.99
N ARG A 297 -21.21 8.21 2.88
CA ARG A 297 -21.24 6.94 2.12
C ARG A 297 -20.70 5.78 2.96
N ILE A 298 -19.55 5.94 3.61
CA ILE A 298 -18.94 4.88 4.43
C ILE A 298 -19.80 4.56 5.67
N ILE A 299 -20.35 5.56 6.36
CA ILE A 299 -21.27 5.33 7.51
C ILE A 299 -22.49 4.52 7.07
N ARG A 300 -23.13 4.88 5.96
CA ARG A 300 -24.31 4.17 5.47
C ARG A 300 -23.98 2.74 5.03
N ARG A 301 -22.79 2.51 4.44
CA ARG A 301 -22.35 1.18 4.05
C ARG A 301 -22.09 0.31 5.28
N ALA A 302 -21.47 0.86 6.32
CA ALA A 302 -21.29 0.17 7.60
C ALA A 302 -22.62 -0.25 8.23
N ILE A 303 -23.60 0.66 8.28
CA ILE A 303 -24.94 0.37 8.82
C ILE A 303 -25.63 -0.73 8.01
N LEU A 304 -25.58 -0.67 6.68
CA LEU A 304 -26.16 -1.72 5.83
C LEU A 304 -25.54 -3.09 6.10
N LYS A 305 -24.21 -3.14 6.26
CA LYS A 305 -23.48 -4.37 6.56
C LYS A 305 -23.80 -4.90 7.97
N ALA A 306 -24.01 -4.02 8.94
CA ALA A 306 -24.45 -4.39 10.29
C ALA A 306 -25.86 -5.04 10.26
N LEU A 307 -26.78 -4.49 9.48
CA LEU A 307 -28.11 -5.11 9.26
C LEU A 307 -27.99 -6.51 8.64
N ASN A 308 -27.07 -6.73 7.70
CA ASN A 308 -26.82 -8.06 7.11
C ASN A 308 -26.30 -9.06 8.16
N LEU A 309 -25.55 -8.57 9.18
CA LEU A 309 -25.15 -9.38 10.33
C LEU A 309 -26.28 -9.63 11.34
N GLY A 310 -27.46 -9.00 11.16
CA GLY A 310 -28.60 -9.12 12.06
C GLY A 310 -28.53 -8.15 13.25
N ILE A 311 -27.67 -7.12 13.17
CA ILE A 311 -27.55 -6.09 14.18
C ILE A 311 -28.59 -5.00 13.91
N GLU A 312 -29.69 -4.98 14.67
CA GLU A 312 -30.81 -4.04 14.50
C GLU A 312 -30.77 -2.84 15.45
N GLN A 313 -30.02 -2.95 16.56
CA GLN A 313 -29.88 -1.87 17.56
C GLN A 313 -28.87 -0.83 17.11
N ASN A 314 -28.80 0.28 17.86
CA ASN A 314 -27.75 1.29 17.69
C ASN A 314 -26.39 0.77 18.20
N PHE A 315 -25.69 0.05 17.35
CA PHE A 315 -24.40 -0.58 17.67
C PHE A 315 -23.21 0.40 17.73
N LEU A 316 -23.38 1.62 17.23
CA LEU A 316 -22.28 2.61 17.20
C LEU A 316 -21.81 2.95 18.63
N GLU A 317 -22.73 3.06 19.58
CA GLU A 317 -22.38 3.33 20.99
C GLU A 317 -21.56 2.20 21.63
N GLU A 318 -21.66 0.98 21.10
CA GLU A 318 -20.92 -0.18 21.60
C GLU A 318 -19.56 -0.34 20.89
N VAL A 319 -19.47 0.00 19.58
CA VAL A 319 -18.26 -0.18 18.77
C VAL A 319 -17.29 1.00 18.88
N LEU A 320 -17.81 2.25 18.94
CA LEU A 320 -16.95 3.45 18.94
C LEU A 320 -15.96 3.50 20.12
N PRO A 321 -16.25 3.03 21.34
CA PRO A 321 -15.27 2.97 22.43
C PRO A 321 -14.05 2.11 22.10
N ALA A 322 -14.23 0.99 21.37
CA ALA A 322 -13.12 0.13 20.95
C ALA A 322 -12.21 0.81 19.92
N ILE A 323 -12.77 1.70 19.09
CA ILE A 323 -11.99 2.53 18.18
C ILE A 323 -11.26 3.63 18.94
N ALA A 324 -11.98 4.37 19.79
CA ALA A 324 -11.46 5.50 20.56
C ALA A 324 -10.26 5.12 21.45
N GLU A 325 -10.28 3.93 22.04
CA GLU A 325 -9.20 3.44 22.90
C GLU A 325 -7.86 3.37 22.15
N ASN A 326 -7.87 3.02 20.86
CA ASN A 326 -6.66 2.97 20.04
C ASN A 326 -6.06 4.35 19.74
N TYR A 327 -6.84 5.42 19.91
CA TYR A 327 -6.43 6.79 19.56
C TYR A 327 -6.37 7.73 20.76
N LYS A 328 -6.55 7.23 21.98
CA LYS A 328 -6.60 8.05 23.21
C LYS A 328 -5.32 8.85 23.52
N ASP A 329 -4.18 8.36 23.04
CA ASP A 329 -2.87 8.96 23.30
C ASP A 329 -2.39 9.84 22.13
N LEU A 330 -3.20 10.00 21.07
CA LEU A 330 -2.89 10.94 20.00
C LEU A 330 -3.18 12.37 20.46
N PRO A 331 -2.29 13.34 20.10
CA PRO A 331 -2.57 14.74 20.37
C PRO A 331 -3.84 15.21 19.63
N ASP A 332 -4.57 16.13 20.27
CA ASP A 332 -5.79 16.75 19.76
C ASP A 332 -5.57 17.51 18.43
#